data_765358a4c07f79d579d58af7d93032ba
#
_entry.id   765358a4c07f79d579d58af7d93032ba
#
_cell.length_a   1.000
_cell.length_b   1.000
_cell.length_c   1.000
_cell.angle_alpha   90.00
_cell.angle_beta   90.00
_cell.angle_gamma   90.00
#
_symmetry.space_group_name_H-M   'P 1'
#
loop_
_entity.id
_entity.type
_entity.pdbx_description
1 polymer ?
#
loop_
_entity_poly.entity_id
_entity_poly.type
_entity_poly.pdbx_seq_one_letter_code
_entity_poly.pdbx_strand_id
1 'polypeptide(L)' 'MGNTSVKSSIAYCVVEIKRRREIGREVIDEVAEKVRRIPHRDGISVRTALVYDGHLAPIVEADGYFDAVIPFRRLLGI' A
#
# COMPACT_ATOMS: atom_id res chain seq x y z
N MET A 1 10.71 -23.82 24.25
CA MET A 1 10.60 -23.40 23.87
C MET A 1 10.23 -22.87 23.44
N GLY A 2 10.11 -22.54 23.26
CA GLY A 2 9.97 -21.89 22.86
C GLY A 2 9.74 -21.33 22.28
N ASN A 3 9.81 -20.98 22.01
CA ASN A 3 9.71 -20.27 21.43
C ASN A 3 9.18 -19.72 21.04
N THR A 4 9.18 -19.60 21.33
CA THR A 4 8.75 -18.99 20.87
C THR A 4 8.70 -18.34 20.12
N SER A 5 8.74 -18.35 19.87
CA SER A 5 9.02 -17.70 18.83
C SER A 5 8.16 -16.74 18.43
N VAL A 6 8.09 -15.92 19.13
CA VAL A 6 7.47 -14.83 18.69
C VAL A 6 8.41 -14.13 17.83
N LYS A 7 8.37 -14.37 16.68
CA LYS A 7 8.86 -13.50 15.82
C LYS A 7 8.06 -12.35 15.90
N SER A 8 8.49 -11.39 16.56
CA SER A 8 7.84 -10.15 16.45
C SER A 8 8.02 -9.70 15.05
N SER A 9 7.04 -9.83 14.30
CA SER A 9 7.07 -9.29 13.01
C SER A 9 6.74 -7.82 13.12
N ILE A 10 7.63 -7.02 12.62
CA ILE A 10 7.38 -5.61 12.43
C ILE A 10 6.67 -5.47 11.10
N ALA A 11 5.54 -4.81 11.12
CA ALA A 11 4.80 -4.57 9.89
C ALA A 11 4.89 -3.09 9.56
N TYR A 12 5.35 -2.78 8.36
CA TYR A 12 5.29 -1.43 7.84
C TYR A 12 4.10 -1.31 6.92
N CYS A 13 3.36 -0.23 7.04
CA CYS A 13 2.29 0.06 6.10
C CYS A 13 2.66 1.31 5.33
N VAL A 14 2.87 1.16 4.03
CA VAL A 14 3.16 2.28 3.16
C VAL A 14 1.83 2.78 2.63
N VAL A 15 1.47 4.00 3.00
CA VAL A 15 0.23 4.61 2.56
C VAL A 15 0.57 5.67 1.53
N GLU A 16 0.09 5.48 0.32
CA GLU A 16 0.27 6.44 -0.75
C GLU A 16 -1.02 7.22 -0.91
N ILE A 17 -0.92 8.55 -0.93
CA ILE A 17 -2.07 9.40 -1.11
C ILE A 17 -1.92 10.11 -2.44
N LYS A 18 -2.89 9.90 -3.34
CA LYS A 18 -2.88 10.50 -4.67
C LYS A 18 -4.13 11.31 -4.88
N ARG A 19 -3.96 12.56 -5.20
CA ARG A 19 -5.06 13.47 -5.51
C ARG A 19 -4.83 14.02 -6.91
N ARG A 20 -5.35 13.32 -7.89
CA ARG A 20 -5.19 13.68 -9.30
C ARG A 20 -6.50 13.42 -10.02
N ARG A 21 -6.67 14.09 -11.16
CA ARG A 21 -7.84 13.84 -11.98
C ARG A 21 -7.84 12.39 -12.48
N GLU A 22 -6.68 11.91 -12.93
CA GLU A 22 -6.54 10.55 -13.43
C GLU A 22 -5.40 9.86 -12.69
N ILE A 23 -5.68 8.69 -12.17
CA ILE A 23 -4.68 7.90 -11.46
C ILE A 23 -4.55 6.59 -12.20
N GLY A 24 -3.42 6.41 -12.85
CA GLY A 24 -3.18 5.25 -13.68
C GLY A 24 -2.19 4.30 -13.06
N ARG A 25 -1.76 3.35 -13.86
CA ARG A 25 -0.88 2.28 -13.43
C ARG A 25 0.44 2.77 -12.87
N GLU A 26 0.88 3.95 -13.26
CA GLU A 26 2.16 4.47 -12.80
C GLU A 26 2.23 4.58 -11.28
N VAL A 27 1.07 4.68 -10.59
CA VAL A 27 1.09 4.75 -9.13
C VAL A 27 1.64 3.46 -8.52
N ILE A 28 1.40 2.34 -9.19
CA ILE A 28 1.94 1.05 -8.71
C ILE A 28 3.46 1.08 -8.75
N ASP A 29 4.02 1.55 -9.86
CA ASP A 29 5.46 1.61 -10.00
C ASP A 29 6.09 2.57 -9.00
N GLU A 30 5.42 3.70 -8.76
CA GLU A 30 5.90 4.68 -7.80
C GLU A 30 5.97 4.10 -6.39
N VAL A 31 4.92 3.40 -5.98
CA VAL A 31 4.88 2.83 -4.64
C VAL A 31 5.83 1.64 -4.53
N ALA A 32 5.90 0.82 -5.58
CA ALA A 32 6.82 -0.31 -5.59
C ALA A 32 8.26 0.16 -5.41
N GLU A 33 8.61 1.30 -6.00
CA GLU A 33 9.94 1.86 -5.84
C GLU A 33 10.19 2.29 -4.40
N LYS A 34 9.20 2.88 -3.76
CA LYS A 34 9.32 3.28 -2.36
C LYS A 34 9.47 2.07 -1.45
N VAL A 35 8.70 1.04 -1.71
CA VAL A 35 8.76 -0.20 -0.93
C VAL A 35 10.14 -0.83 -1.05
N ARG A 36 10.71 -0.76 -2.25
CA ARG A 36 12.02 -1.37 -2.48
C ARG A 36 13.12 -0.74 -1.64
N ARG A 37 12.94 0.52 -1.25
CA ARG A 37 13.92 1.24 -0.43
C ARG A 37 13.80 0.95 1.06
N ILE A 38 12.74 0.25 1.46
CA ILE A 38 12.58 -0.11 2.86
C ILE A 38 13.46 -1.31 3.14
N PRO A 39 14.26 -1.27 4.22
CA PRO A 39 15.09 -2.43 4.55
C PRO A 39 14.21 -3.65 4.79
N HIS A 40 14.52 -4.72 4.08
CA HIS A 40 13.80 -5.97 4.24
C HIS A 40 14.68 -6.93 5.02
N ARG A 41 14.27 -7.24 6.22
CA ARG A 41 14.94 -8.22 7.06
C ARG A 41 13.94 -9.30 7.41
N ASP A 42 14.44 -10.39 7.94
CA ASP A 42 13.56 -11.42 8.44
C ASP A 42 12.63 -10.82 9.49
N GLY A 43 11.38 -11.15 9.41
CA GLY A 43 10.39 -10.66 10.36
C GLY A 43 9.77 -9.32 10.02
N ILE A 44 10.16 -8.72 8.90
CA ILE A 44 9.56 -7.47 8.47
C ILE A 44 8.62 -7.76 7.30
N SER A 45 7.39 -7.34 7.43
CA SER A 45 6.45 -7.40 6.33
C SER A 45 6.05 -5.99 5.94
N VAL A 46 5.74 -5.81 4.66
CA VAL A 46 5.35 -4.50 4.14
C VAL A 46 3.97 -4.62 3.52
N ARG A 47 3.06 -3.79 3.98
CA ARG A 47 1.72 -3.69 3.41
C ARG A 47 1.61 -2.37 2.68
N THR A 48 0.75 -2.33 1.68
CA THR A 48 0.58 -1.13 0.88
C THR A 48 -0.88 -0.74 0.84
N ALA A 49 -1.13 0.55 0.91
CA ALA A 49 -2.48 1.09 0.80
C ALA A 49 -2.46 2.32 -0.08
N LEU A 50 -3.44 2.43 -0.94
CA LEU A 50 -3.60 3.60 -1.78
C LEU A 50 -4.86 4.33 -1.35
N VAL A 51 -4.70 5.61 -0.99
CA VAL A 51 -5.82 6.49 -0.72
C VAL A 51 -5.86 7.47 -1.87
N TYR A 52 -6.98 7.55 -2.57
CA TYR A 52 -7.02 8.33 -3.79
C TYR A 52 -8.23 9.25 -3.87
N ASP A 53 -8.05 10.35 -4.59
CA ASP A 53 -9.11 11.28 -4.91
C ASP A 53 -8.97 11.58 -6.39
N GLY A 54 -9.97 11.19 -7.17
CA GLY A 54 -9.94 11.31 -8.61
C GLY A 54 -10.43 10.03 -9.27
N HIS A 55 -10.18 9.93 -10.56
CA HIS A 55 -10.59 8.76 -11.32
C HIS A 55 -9.47 7.72 -11.29
N LEU A 56 -9.78 6.56 -10.74
CA LEU A 56 -8.81 5.47 -10.63
C LEU A 56 -9.00 4.53 -11.81
N ALA A 57 -7.94 4.31 -12.57
CA ALA A 57 -7.98 3.38 -13.68
C ALA A 57 -8.24 1.97 -13.12
N PRO A 58 -9.13 1.21 -13.77
CA PRO A 58 -9.49 -0.12 -13.26
C PRO A 58 -8.30 -1.06 -13.09
N ILE A 59 -7.25 -0.89 -13.89
CA ILE A 59 -6.08 -1.76 -13.80
C ILE A 59 -5.40 -1.65 -12.45
N VAL A 60 -5.54 -0.53 -11.76
CA VAL A 60 -4.88 -0.34 -10.47
C VAL A 60 -5.42 -1.32 -9.43
N GLU A 61 -6.75 -1.48 -9.41
CA GLU A 61 -7.34 -2.47 -8.52
C GLU A 61 -7.16 -3.89 -9.04
N ALA A 62 -7.30 -4.05 -10.35
CA ALA A 62 -7.22 -5.39 -10.95
C ALA A 62 -5.84 -6.01 -10.81
N ASP A 63 -4.80 -5.18 -10.74
CA ASP A 63 -3.43 -5.67 -10.60
C ASP A 63 -3.23 -6.37 -9.26
N GLY A 64 -3.92 -5.91 -8.23
CA GLY A 64 -3.82 -6.54 -6.91
C GLY A 64 -2.58 -6.18 -6.13
N TYR A 65 -1.83 -5.19 -6.60
CA TYR A 65 -0.61 -4.78 -5.90
C TYR A 65 -0.89 -4.23 -4.51
N PHE A 66 -1.92 -3.39 -4.40
CA PHE A 66 -2.23 -2.75 -3.13
C PHE A 66 -3.07 -3.67 -2.25
N ASP A 67 -2.71 -3.74 -0.97
CA ASP A 67 -3.51 -4.49 -0.01
C ASP A 67 -4.85 -3.81 0.26
N ALA A 68 -4.88 -2.49 0.12
CA ALA A 68 -6.11 -1.74 0.27
C ALA A 68 -6.12 -0.58 -0.70
N VAL A 69 -7.28 -0.32 -1.30
CA VAL A 69 -7.48 0.81 -2.22
C VAL A 69 -8.71 1.54 -1.71
N ILE A 70 -8.51 2.76 -1.23
CA ILE A 70 -9.54 3.46 -0.48
C ILE A 70 -9.80 4.83 -1.08
N PRO A 71 -11.04 5.10 -1.52
CA PRO A 71 -11.40 6.46 -1.94
C PRO A 71 -11.30 7.40 -0.76
N PHE A 72 -10.72 8.57 -0.99
CA PHE A 72 -10.49 9.53 0.07
C PHE A 72 -11.77 9.88 0.83
N ARG A 73 -12.87 10.01 0.10
CA ARG A 73 -14.16 10.36 0.72
C ARG A 73 -14.61 9.30 1.74
N ARG A 74 -14.19 8.05 1.56
CA ARG A 74 -14.56 7.01 2.52
C ARG A 74 -13.95 7.26 3.88
N LEU A 75 -12.74 7.82 3.90
CA LEU A 75 -12.09 8.17 5.15
C LEU A 75 -12.81 9.30 5.87
N LEU A 76 -13.52 10.13 5.11
CA LEU A 76 -14.27 11.25 5.70
C LEU A 76 -15.64 10.83 6.20
N GLY A 77 -16.03 9.59 5.94
CA GLY A 77 -17.32 9.11 6.38
C GLY A 77 -18.50 9.65 5.58
N ILE A 78 -18.23 10.08 4.36
CA ILE A 78 -19.27 10.66 3.50
C ILE A 78 -19.80 9.60 2.56
#